data_13e8e64ccdaad8794aecb3b7aa675328
#
_entry.id   13e8e64ccdaad8794aecb3b7aa675328
#
_cell.length_a   1.000
_cell.length_b   1.000
_cell.length_c   1.000
_cell.angle_alpha   90.00
_cell.angle_beta   90.00
_cell.angle_gamma   90.00
#
_symmetry.space_group_name_H-M   'P 1'
#
loop_
_entity.id
_entity.type
_entity.pdbx_description
1 polymer ?
#
loop_
_entity_poly.entity_id
_entity_poly.type
_entity_poly.pdbx_seq_one_letter_code
_entity_poly.pdbx_strand_id
1 'polypeptide(L)'
;MVDIEYCQKAACKEPEYAYLFAKDVRGANVEKCQETACKNPEYAYLFAADIKGADIEYCQKATYKYYYWAKAFAEEIPGADKKKYLIYSLL
;
A
#
# COMPACT_ATOMS: atom_id res chain seq x y z
N MET A 1 -1.21 24.12 16.71
CA MET A 1 -0.58 23.59 15.50
C MET A 1 -0.36 22.10 15.62
N VAL A 2 -0.77 21.32 14.63
CA VAL A 2 -0.62 19.87 14.67
C VAL A 2 0.81 19.48 14.30
N ASP A 3 1.42 18.65 15.14
CA ASP A 3 2.74 18.11 14.85
C ASP A 3 2.59 16.92 13.90
N ILE A 4 2.90 17.14 12.63
CA ILE A 4 2.75 16.13 11.59
C ILE A 4 3.63 14.92 11.86
N GLU A 5 4.84 15.09 12.37
CA GLU A 5 5.74 13.97 12.67
C GLU A 5 5.17 13.08 13.78
N TYR A 6 4.60 13.67 14.80
CA TYR A 6 3.99 12.90 15.88
C TYR A 6 2.78 12.12 15.36
N CYS A 7 1.93 12.77 14.59
CA CYS A 7 0.76 12.11 14.00
C CYS A 7 1.18 11.00 13.02
N GLN A 8 2.25 11.24 12.28
CA GLN A 8 2.82 10.26 11.36
C GLN A 8 3.23 8.98 12.10
N LYS A 9 3.95 9.13 13.20
CA LYS A 9 4.38 7.99 14.01
C LYS A 9 3.20 7.21 14.58
N ALA A 10 2.19 7.93 15.06
CA ALA A 10 1.00 7.31 15.62
C ALA A 10 0.23 6.53 14.55
N ALA A 11 0.03 7.14 13.37
CA ALA A 11 -0.68 6.51 12.27
C ALA A 11 0.06 5.29 11.73
N CYS A 12 1.40 5.36 11.68
CA CYS A 12 2.20 4.30 11.10
C CYS A 12 2.33 3.05 11.97
N LYS A 13 1.56 2.94 13.03
CA LYS A 13 1.48 1.72 13.83
C LYS A 13 0.51 0.70 13.24
N GLU A 14 -0.44 1.15 12.44
CA GLU A 14 -1.48 0.29 11.86
C GLU A 14 -1.62 0.54 10.36
N PRO A 15 -1.77 -0.51 9.54
CA PRO A 15 -1.92 -0.34 8.09
C PRO A 15 -3.06 0.57 7.69
N GLU A 16 -4.23 0.43 8.31
CA GLU A 16 -5.38 1.26 7.99
C GLU A 16 -5.10 2.74 8.22
N TYR A 17 -4.54 3.06 9.37
CA TYR A 17 -4.27 4.45 9.70
C TYR A 17 -3.13 5.04 8.89
N ALA A 18 -2.14 4.22 8.54
CA ALA A 18 -1.06 4.67 7.67
C ALA A 18 -1.60 5.05 6.28
N TYR A 19 -2.50 4.23 5.75
CA TYR A 19 -3.15 4.52 4.47
C TYR A 19 -3.96 5.81 4.55
N LEU A 20 -4.81 5.95 5.57
CA LEU A 20 -5.66 7.13 5.73
C LEU A 20 -4.82 8.39 5.93
N PHE A 21 -3.75 8.30 6.70
CA PHE A 21 -2.87 9.43 6.94
C PHE A 21 -2.23 9.91 5.64
N ALA A 22 -1.71 8.97 4.84
CA ALA A 22 -1.10 9.32 3.55
C ALA A 22 -2.13 9.93 2.59
N LYS A 23 -3.36 9.46 2.66
CA LYS A 23 -4.42 9.92 1.78
C LYS A 23 -4.91 11.33 2.15
N ASP A 24 -5.10 11.59 3.43
CA ASP A 24 -5.82 12.78 3.89
C ASP A 24 -4.92 13.88 4.44
N VAL A 25 -3.68 13.59 4.82
CA VAL A 25 -2.82 14.58 5.46
C VAL A 25 -1.77 15.10 4.48
N ARG A 26 -1.86 16.39 4.17
CA ARG A 26 -0.86 17.04 3.33
C ARG A 26 0.45 17.10 4.11
N GLY A 27 1.54 16.71 3.47
CA GLY A 27 2.85 16.68 4.12
C GLY A 27 3.20 15.34 4.75
N ALA A 28 2.30 14.33 4.66
CA ALA A 28 2.61 12.99 5.16
C ALA A 28 3.82 12.41 4.43
N ASN A 29 4.62 11.64 5.17
CA ASN A 29 5.73 10.90 4.58
C ASN A 29 5.16 9.64 3.93
N VAL A 30 4.97 9.70 2.62
CA VAL A 30 4.32 8.64 1.84
C VAL A 30 5.08 7.32 1.96
N GLU A 31 6.42 7.38 1.92
CA GLU A 31 7.25 6.18 1.99
C GLU A 31 7.07 5.43 3.31
N LYS A 32 7.07 6.16 4.42
CA LYS A 32 6.85 5.53 5.74
C LYS A 32 5.45 4.97 5.89
N CYS A 33 4.46 5.69 5.40
CA CYS A 33 3.07 5.21 5.42
C CYS A 33 2.94 3.94 4.58
N GLN A 34 3.60 3.90 3.43
CA GLN A 34 3.58 2.75 2.54
C GLN A 34 4.16 1.50 3.21
N GLU A 35 5.28 1.65 3.92
CA GLU A 35 5.88 0.52 4.61
C GLU A 35 4.91 -0.14 5.58
N THR A 36 4.15 0.66 6.30
CA THR A 36 3.18 0.14 7.26
C THR A 36 1.92 -0.38 6.59
N ALA A 37 1.37 0.37 5.64
CA ALA A 37 0.16 -0.03 4.93
C ALA A 37 0.37 -1.38 4.22
N CYS A 38 1.54 -1.57 3.64
CA CYS A 38 1.85 -2.79 2.89
C CYS A 38 2.09 -4.02 3.75
N LYS A 39 1.95 -3.92 5.07
CA LYS A 39 1.94 -5.09 5.94
C LYS A 39 0.62 -5.86 5.83
N ASN A 40 -0.38 -5.25 5.22
CA ASN A 40 -1.68 -5.85 4.98
C ASN A 40 -1.99 -5.76 3.49
N PRO A 41 -2.33 -6.88 2.81
CA PRO A 41 -2.53 -6.87 1.36
C PRO A 41 -3.68 -5.96 0.90
N GLU A 42 -4.74 -5.84 1.70
CA GLU A 42 -5.84 -4.93 1.38
C GLU A 42 -5.36 -3.49 1.31
N TYR A 43 -4.57 -3.07 2.31
CA TYR A 43 -4.09 -1.69 2.33
C TYR A 43 -2.94 -1.45 1.37
N ALA A 44 -2.19 -2.49 1.00
CA ALA A 44 -1.24 -2.39 -0.10
C ALA A 44 -1.97 -2.07 -1.40
N TYR A 45 -3.07 -2.77 -1.66
CA TYR A 45 -3.90 -2.53 -2.83
C TYR A 45 -4.47 -1.11 -2.81
N LEU A 46 -5.09 -0.71 -1.70
CA LEU A 46 -5.69 0.62 -1.57
C LEU A 46 -4.65 1.73 -1.66
N PHE A 47 -3.48 1.51 -1.08
CA PHE A 47 -2.40 2.49 -1.14
C PHE A 47 -1.97 2.73 -2.58
N ALA A 48 -1.76 1.65 -3.33
CA ALA A 48 -1.38 1.75 -4.73
C ALA A 48 -2.47 2.42 -5.58
N ALA A 49 -3.74 2.14 -5.25
CA ALA A 49 -4.86 2.69 -6.01
C ALA A 49 -5.05 4.18 -5.78
N ASP A 50 -4.87 4.63 -4.54
CA ASP A 50 -5.32 5.97 -4.13
C ASP A 50 -4.20 6.96 -3.85
N ILE A 51 -3.00 6.51 -3.52
CA ILE A 51 -1.94 7.41 -3.06
C ILE A 51 -1.01 7.79 -4.20
N LYS A 52 -0.96 9.08 -4.51
CA LYS A 52 -0.02 9.59 -5.49
C LYS A 52 1.39 9.45 -4.94
N GLY A 53 2.29 8.90 -5.73
CA GLY A 53 3.67 8.66 -5.29
C GLY A 53 3.90 7.28 -4.70
N ALA A 54 2.86 6.42 -4.66
CA ALA A 54 3.03 5.05 -4.20
C ALA A 54 3.98 4.28 -5.13
N ASP A 55 4.81 3.42 -4.53
CA ASP A 55 5.67 2.52 -5.28
C ASP A 55 4.85 1.28 -5.61
N ILE A 56 4.44 1.17 -6.87
CA ILE A 56 3.53 0.11 -7.31
C ILE A 56 4.16 -1.27 -7.14
N GLU A 57 5.44 -1.40 -7.47
CA GLU A 57 6.13 -2.68 -7.32
C GLU A 57 6.20 -3.12 -5.85
N TYR A 58 6.50 -2.20 -4.95
CA TYR A 58 6.56 -2.49 -3.52
C TYR A 58 5.20 -2.95 -3.00
N CYS A 59 4.14 -2.23 -3.37
CA CYS A 59 2.78 -2.58 -2.96
C CYS A 59 2.35 -3.92 -3.54
N GLN A 60 2.71 -4.19 -4.79
CA GLN A 60 2.34 -5.45 -5.44
C GLN A 60 2.97 -6.65 -4.73
N LYS A 61 4.24 -6.53 -4.34
CA LYS A 61 4.93 -7.61 -3.63
C LYS A 61 4.22 -7.99 -2.33
N ALA A 62 3.61 -7.03 -1.67
CA ALA A 62 2.88 -7.28 -0.43
C ALA A 62 1.62 -8.13 -0.63
N THR A 63 1.13 -8.24 -1.86
CA THR A 63 -0.09 -9.00 -2.17
C THR A 63 0.20 -10.45 -2.59
N TYR A 64 1.45 -10.81 -2.88
CA TYR A 64 1.77 -12.08 -3.54
C TYR A 64 1.32 -13.33 -2.79
N LYS A 65 1.29 -13.30 -1.47
CA LYS A 65 0.87 -14.45 -0.66
C LYS A 65 -0.64 -14.64 -0.60
N TYR A 66 -1.40 -13.70 -1.13
CA TYR A 66 -2.86 -13.66 -1.01
C TYR A 66 -3.46 -13.60 -2.41
N TYR A 67 -3.88 -14.75 -2.93
CA TYR A 67 -4.32 -14.86 -4.33
C TYR A 67 -5.36 -13.81 -4.71
N TYR A 68 -6.36 -13.61 -3.85
CA TYR A 68 -7.41 -12.63 -4.14
C TYR A 68 -6.85 -11.24 -4.38
N TRP A 69 -5.98 -10.78 -3.46
CA TRP A 69 -5.43 -9.43 -3.55
C TRP A 69 -4.37 -9.33 -4.66
N ALA A 70 -3.60 -10.39 -4.86
CA ALA A 70 -2.61 -10.42 -5.93
C ALA A 70 -3.29 -10.30 -7.30
N LYS A 71 -4.38 -11.03 -7.50
CA LYS A 71 -5.14 -10.97 -8.74
C LYS A 71 -5.79 -9.59 -8.93
N ALA A 72 -6.45 -9.08 -7.89
CA ALA A 72 -7.08 -7.76 -7.95
C ALA A 72 -6.05 -6.67 -8.26
N PHE A 73 -4.90 -6.73 -7.60
CA PHE A 73 -3.84 -5.76 -7.82
C PHE A 73 -3.36 -5.79 -9.27
N ALA A 74 -3.07 -6.99 -9.78
CA ALA A 74 -2.55 -7.14 -11.13
C ALA A 74 -3.55 -6.65 -12.18
N GLU A 75 -4.84 -6.90 -11.97
CA GLU A 75 -5.87 -6.53 -12.93
C GLU A 75 -6.28 -5.06 -12.86
N GLU A 76 -6.26 -4.47 -11.67
CA GLU A 76 -6.89 -3.16 -11.47
C GLU A 76 -5.92 -2.01 -11.26
N ILE A 77 -4.69 -2.27 -10.79
CA ILE A 77 -3.76 -1.19 -10.49
C ILE A 77 -2.94 -0.83 -11.73
N PRO A 78 -3.00 0.43 -12.20
CA PRO A 78 -2.16 0.86 -13.31
C PRO A 78 -0.67 0.72 -12.97
N GLY A 79 0.10 0.17 -13.89
CA GLY A 79 1.52 -0.03 -13.67
C GLY A 79 1.89 -1.34 -12.99
N ALA A 80 0.90 -2.13 -12.56
CA ALA A 80 1.15 -3.44 -11.97
C ALA A 80 1.60 -4.44 -13.04
N ASP A 81 2.41 -5.40 -12.63
CA ASP A 81 2.78 -6.51 -13.49
C ASP A 81 1.63 -7.52 -13.52
N LYS A 82 0.98 -7.62 -14.67
CA LYS A 82 -0.23 -8.42 -14.81
C LYS A 82 -0.01 -9.91 -14.78
N LYS A 83 1.23 -10.36 -14.88
CA LYS A 83 1.53 -11.80 -14.93
C LYS A 83 2.13 -12.35 -13.64
N LYS A 84 2.67 -11.51 -12.78
CA LYS A 84 3.37 -11.99 -11.59
C LYS A 84 2.49 -12.75 -10.60
N TYR A 85 1.20 -12.39 -10.49
CA TYR A 85 0.34 -13.10 -9.57
C TYR A 85 0.16 -14.58 -9.97
N LEU A 86 0.23 -14.88 -11.28
CA LEU A 86 0.11 -16.26 -11.75
C LEU A 86 1.28 -17.11 -11.27
N ILE A 87 2.49 -16.55 -11.29
CA ILE A 87 3.69 -17.26 -10.86
C ILE A 87 3.60 -17.61 -9.37
N TYR A 88 3.22 -16.65 -8.55
CA TYR A 88 3.15 -16.86 -7.11
C TYR A 88 1.96 -17.71 -6.68
N SER A 89 0.87 -17.69 -7.44
CA SER A 89 -0.28 -18.52 -7.14
C SER A 89 -0.05 -20.00 -7.44
N LEU A 90 0.97 -20.30 -8.26
CA LEU A 90 1.32 -21.67 -8.60
C LEU A 90 2.32 -22.28 -7.62
N LEU A 91 2.91 -21.46 -6.76
CA LEU A 91 3.86 -21.93 -5.76
C LEU A 91 3.14 -22.32 -4.47
#